data_605cb851920bc5daf9e2375235a2acf0
#
_entry.id   605cb851920bc5daf9e2375235a2acf0
#
_cell.length_a   1.000
_cell.length_b   1.000
_cell.length_c   1.000
_cell.angle_alpha   90.00
_cell.angle_beta   90.00
_cell.angle_gamma   90.00
#
_symmetry.space_group_name_H-M   'P 1'
#
loop_
_entity.id
_entity.type
_entity.pdbx_description
1 polymer ?
#
loop_
_entity_poly.entity_id
_entity_poly.type
_entity_poly.pdbx_seq_one_letter_code
_entity_poly.pdbx_strand_id
1 'polypeptide(L)'
;MNVKHHEVASGIAAAIGEPARARILYSLMDGRARTSTELAVVAEVNPSTASAHLSRLKAADLVRVLVQGKHRYYSLQGPDVAHLLEGLSILAGAARDKFVPTTPSRLCAARTCYDHMAGSVAVALHDRFKALGWLSTGSGSTDHAYELTPAGTRAIQSLGIDLEAPRRLRRRFACACLDWSERRPHVGGALGAALLKLALQQKWVTQDLDCRALAITSRGRREMQIRFGLNP
;
A
#
# COMPACT_ATOMS: atom_id res chain seq x y z
N MET A 1 -6.30 20.27 -21.16
CA MET A 1 -6.09 18.85 -20.76
C MET A 1 -5.83 18.06 -22.03
N ASN A 2 -4.72 17.32 -22.13
CA ASN A 2 -4.19 16.81 -23.39
C ASN A 2 -4.92 15.53 -23.82
N VAL A 3 -5.49 15.46 -25.03
CA VAL A 3 -6.24 14.31 -25.59
C VAL A 3 -5.47 12.98 -25.45
N LYS A 4 -4.17 12.98 -25.65
CA LYS A 4 -3.30 11.80 -25.47
C LYS A 4 -3.31 11.22 -24.05
N HIS A 5 -3.48 12.04 -23.01
CA HIS A 5 -3.58 11.55 -21.63
C HIS A 5 -4.86 10.76 -21.38
N HIS A 6 -5.98 11.17 -21.99
CA HIS A 6 -7.25 10.44 -21.84
C HIS A 6 -7.21 9.09 -22.56
N GLU A 7 -6.57 8.99 -23.71
CA GLU A 7 -6.40 7.73 -24.44
C GLU A 7 -5.57 6.72 -23.66
N VAL A 8 -4.45 7.15 -23.08
CA VAL A 8 -3.59 6.29 -22.24
C VAL A 8 -4.34 5.83 -21.00
N ALA A 9 -5.01 6.74 -20.29
CA ALA A 9 -5.80 6.40 -19.09
C ALA A 9 -6.95 5.44 -19.41
N SER A 10 -7.64 5.65 -20.53
CA SER A 10 -8.69 4.77 -21.03
C SER A 10 -8.15 3.36 -21.36
N GLY A 11 -6.96 3.27 -21.96
CA GLY A 11 -6.28 2.01 -22.24
C GLY A 11 -5.95 1.22 -20.96
N ILE A 12 -5.44 1.89 -19.94
CA ILE A 12 -5.16 1.31 -18.62
C ILE A 12 -6.47 0.83 -17.98
N ALA A 13 -7.50 1.66 -17.97
CA ALA A 13 -8.81 1.29 -17.42
C ALA A 13 -9.41 0.06 -18.13
N ALA A 14 -9.34 0.01 -19.47
CA ALA A 14 -9.78 -1.14 -20.25
C ALA A 14 -8.93 -2.39 -19.98
N ALA A 15 -7.64 -2.25 -19.72
CA ALA A 15 -6.78 -3.37 -19.36
C ALA A 15 -7.16 -3.97 -18.00
N ILE A 16 -7.52 -3.14 -17.02
CA ILE A 16 -7.91 -3.58 -15.67
C ILE A 16 -9.34 -4.10 -15.64
N GLY A 17 -10.27 -3.50 -16.38
CA GLY A 17 -11.70 -3.73 -16.30
C GLY A 17 -12.18 -5.12 -16.76
N GLU A 18 -11.32 -5.96 -17.33
CA GLU A 18 -11.68 -7.33 -17.68
C GLU A 18 -11.50 -8.27 -16.47
N PRO A 19 -12.49 -9.09 -16.11
CA PRO A 19 -12.52 -9.84 -14.86
C PRO A 19 -11.32 -10.76 -14.62
N ALA A 20 -10.83 -11.49 -15.62
CA ALA A 20 -9.70 -12.39 -15.46
C ALA A 20 -8.40 -11.60 -15.24
N ARG A 21 -8.21 -10.47 -15.95
CA ARG A 21 -7.07 -9.60 -15.72
C ARG A 21 -7.11 -8.92 -14.35
N ALA A 22 -8.28 -8.52 -13.90
CA ALA A 22 -8.46 -8.00 -12.54
C ALA A 22 -8.05 -9.06 -11.51
N ARG A 23 -8.51 -10.31 -11.61
CA ARG A 23 -8.09 -11.41 -10.72
C ARG A 23 -6.57 -11.59 -10.70
N ILE A 24 -5.92 -11.57 -11.87
CA ILE A 24 -4.45 -11.63 -11.97
C ILE A 24 -3.82 -10.49 -11.18
N LEU A 25 -4.20 -9.25 -11.46
CA LEU A 25 -3.60 -8.06 -10.81
C LEU A 25 -3.81 -8.08 -9.29
N TYR A 26 -5.01 -8.36 -8.83
CA TYR A 26 -5.31 -8.45 -7.39
C TYR A 26 -4.53 -9.57 -6.70
N SER A 27 -4.31 -10.70 -7.38
CA SER A 27 -3.50 -11.78 -6.82
C SER A 27 -2.03 -11.39 -6.61
N LEU A 28 -1.51 -10.47 -7.45
CA LEU A 28 -0.14 -9.97 -7.36
C LEU A 28 0.05 -8.83 -6.34
N MET A 29 -1.03 -8.35 -5.72
CA MET A 29 -0.96 -7.28 -4.71
C MET A 29 -0.23 -7.69 -3.44
N ASP A 30 -0.08 -8.99 -3.18
CA ASP A 30 0.73 -9.49 -2.05
C ASP A 30 2.25 -9.28 -2.25
N GLY A 31 2.66 -8.79 -3.42
CA GLY A 31 4.06 -8.51 -3.76
C GLY A 31 4.84 -9.74 -4.23
N ARG A 32 4.22 -10.93 -4.25
CA ARG A 32 4.87 -12.15 -4.74
C ARG A 32 4.77 -12.25 -6.25
N ALA A 33 5.88 -12.65 -6.87
CA ALA A 33 5.88 -13.01 -8.27
C ALA A 33 5.25 -14.42 -8.47
N ARG A 34 4.46 -14.57 -9.54
CA ARG A 34 3.76 -15.80 -9.89
C ARG A 34 4.06 -16.19 -11.33
N THR A 35 4.08 -17.49 -11.59
CA THR A 35 4.20 -18.03 -12.95
C THR A 35 2.90 -17.85 -13.74
N SER A 36 2.99 -17.91 -15.08
CA SER A 36 1.80 -17.86 -15.94
C SER A 36 0.78 -18.98 -15.64
N THR A 37 1.27 -20.16 -15.24
CA THR A 37 0.40 -21.30 -14.87
C THR A 37 -0.37 -21.02 -13.58
N GLU A 38 0.30 -20.51 -12.54
CA GLU A 38 -0.39 -20.11 -11.29
C GLU A 38 -1.41 -19.01 -11.56
N LEU A 39 -1.08 -18.04 -12.42
CA LEU A 39 -1.99 -16.95 -12.77
C LEU A 39 -3.16 -17.41 -13.65
N ALA A 40 -2.99 -18.45 -14.46
CA ALA A 40 -4.09 -19.08 -15.19
C ALA A 40 -5.13 -19.69 -14.23
N VAL A 41 -4.65 -20.39 -13.19
CA VAL A 41 -5.51 -20.96 -12.14
C VAL A 41 -6.25 -19.86 -11.38
N VAL A 42 -5.54 -18.82 -10.95
CA VAL A 42 -6.13 -17.66 -10.22
C VAL A 42 -7.18 -16.95 -11.08
N ALA A 43 -6.92 -16.80 -12.36
CA ALA A 43 -7.85 -16.14 -13.29
C ALA A 43 -9.01 -17.02 -13.76
N GLU A 44 -8.96 -18.33 -13.44
CA GLU A 44 -9.93 -19.33 -13.87
C GLU A 44 -10.05 -19.40 -15.41
N VAL A 45 -8.91 -19.34 -16.10
CA VAL A 45 -8.81 -19.40 -17.55
C VAL A 45 -7.78 -20.46 -17.98
N ASN A 46 -7.84 -20.88 -19.25
CA ASN A 46 -6.81 -21.77 -19.77
C ASN A 46 -5.46 -21.05 -19.94
N PRO A 47 -4.31 -21.78 -20.01
CA PRO A 47 -2.98 -21.19 -20.10
C PRO A 47 -2.77 -20.28 -21.31
N SER A 48 -3.40 -20.54 -22.46
CA SER A 48 -3.26 -19.70 -23.65
C SER A 48 -3.98 -18.34 -23.44
N THR A 49 -5.16 -18.35 -22.85
CA THR A 49 -5.91 -17.14 -22.50
C THR A 49 -5.14 -16.33 -21.44
N ALA A 50 -4.60 -16.99 -20.41
CA ALA A 50 -3.76 -16.33 -19.41
C ALA A 50 -2.55 -15.64 -20.06
N SER A 51 -1.89 -16.30 -21.01
CA SER A 51 -0.76 -15.72 -21.75
C SER A 51 -1.17 -14.47 -22.53
N ALA A 52 -2.34 -14.46 -23.16
CA ALA A 52 -2.87 -13.28 -23.86
C ALA A 52 -3.19 -12.15 -22.89
N HIS A 53 -3.81 -12.43 -21.73
CA HIS A 53 -4.04 -11.46 -20.67
C HIS A 53 -2.75 -10.86 -20.12
N LEU A 54 -1.76 -11.69 -19.83
CA LEU A 54 -0.45 -11.26 -19.33
C LEU A 54 0.29 -10.38 -20.35
N SER A 55 0.20 -10.71 -21.65
CA SER A 55 0.76 -9.88 -22.71
C SER A 55 0.10 -8.50 -22.75
N ARG A 56 -1.21 -8.42 -22.61
CA ARG A 56 -1.95 -7.16 -22.53
C ARG A 56 -1.59 -6.35 -21.30
N LEU A 57 -1.51 -6.98 -20.12
CA LEU A 57 -1.13 -6.33 -18.88
C LEU A 57 0.31 -5.80 -18.95
N LYS A 58 1.22 -6.54 -19.59
CA LYS A 58 2.60 -6.10 -19.83
C LYS A 58 2.65 -4.91 -20.79
N ALA A 59 1.89 -4.95 -21.88
CA ALA A 59 1.82 -3.84 -22.85
C ALA A 59 1.25 -2.54 -22.25
N ALA A 60 0.42 -2.66 -21.20
CA ALA A 60 -0.14 -1.54 -20.45
C ALA A 60 0.74 -1.13 -19.23
N ASP A 61 1.96 -1.66 -19.11
CA ASP A 61 2.88 -1.42 -17.99
C ASP A 61 2.26 -1.69 -16.60
N LEU A 62 1.33 -2.64 -16.52
CA LEU A 62 0.70 -3.04 -15.26
C LEU A 62 1.44 -4.19 -14.57
N VAL A 63 2.17 -5.01 -15.32
CA VAL A 63 2.98 -6.10 -14.80
C VAL A 63 4.37 -6.11 -15.43
N ARG A 64 5.36 -6.50 -14.64
CA ARG A 64 6.72 -6.79 -15.09
C ARG A 64 6.96 -8.30 -15.10
N VAL A 65 7.92 -8.72 -15.90
CA VAL A 65 8.29 -10.13 -16.08
C VAL A 65 9.76 -10.32 -15.72
N LEU A 66 10.03 -11.24 -14.82
CA LEU A 66 11.37 -11.74 -14.55
C LEU A 66 11.52 -13.12 -15.20
N VAL A 67 12.55 -13.30 -16.04
CA VAL A 67 12.86 -14.58 -16.66
C VAL A 67 13.97 -15.26 -15.86
N GLN A 68 13.68 -16.48 -15.37
CA GLN A 68 14.66 -17.29 -14.66
C GLN A 68 14.70 -18.70 -15.27
N GLY A 69 15.71 -18.98 -16.06
CA GLY A 69 15.80 -20.20 -16.86
C GLY A 69 14.61 -20.31 -17.84
N LYS A 70 13.85 -21.39 -17.75
CA LYS A 70 12.64 -21.61 -18.57
C LYS A 70 11.35 -21.01 -17.95
N HIS A 71 11.43 -20.45 -16.76
CA HIS A 71 10.28 -19.90 -16.04
C HIS A 71 10.18 -18.40 -16.21
N ARG A 72 8.94 -17.91 -16.33
CA ARG A 72 8.60 -16.49 -16.36
C ARG A 72 7.75 -16.19 -15.13
N TYR A 73 8.22 -15.26 -14.31
CA TYR A 73 7.56 -14.81 -13.11
C TYR A 73 7.01 -13.39 -13.34
N TYR A 74 5.76 -13.20 -13.00
CA TYR A 74 5.03 -11.93 -13.16
C TYR A 74 4.81 -11.31 -11.79
N SER A 75 5.03 -10.00 -11.69
CA SER A 75 4.72 -9.19 -10.53
C SER A 75 4.10 -7.87 -10.98
N LEU A 76 3.48 -7.09 -10.08
CA LEU A 76 3.05 -5.75 -10.44
C LEU A 76 4.26 -4.93 -10.91
N GLN A 77 4.02 -4.04 -11.89
CA GLN A 77 5.07 -3.19 -12.47
C GLN A 77 5.72 -2.29 -11.40
N GLY A 78 4.91 -1.81 -10.47
CA GLY A 78 5.37 -0.96 -9.40
C GLY A 78 4.28 -0.64 -8.39
N PRO A 79 4.64 0.15 -7.38
CA PRO A 79 3.73 0.54 -6.32
C PRO A 79 2.53 1.36 -6.81
N ASP A 80 2.68 2.15 -7.89
CA ASP A 80 1.61 2.97 -8.44
C ASP A 80 0.45 2.12 -8.95
N VAL A 81 0.75 0.93 -9.53
CA VAL A 81 -0.27 -0.03 -9.95
C VAL A 81 -1.01 -0.58 -8.74
N ALA A 82 -0.31 -0.90 -7.65
CA ALA A 82 -0.95 -1.35 -6.41
C ALA A 82 -1.87 -0.26 -5.84
N HIS A 83 -1.44 0.99 -5.85
CA HIS A 83 -2.23 2.14 -5.41
C HIS A 83 -3.51 2.33 -6.25
N LEU A 84 -3.40 2.20 -7.57
CA LEU A 84 -4.54 2.27 -8.46
C LEU A 84 -5.57 1.17 -8.15
N LEU A 85 -5.12 -0.07 -7.95
CA LEU A 85 -5.98 -1.21 -7.60
C LEU A 85 -6.62 -1.02 -6.22
N GLU A 86 -5.88 -0.47 -5.25
CA GLU A 86 -6.41 -0.09 -3.93
C GLU A 86 -7.52 0.97 -4.08
N GLY A 87 -7.29 1.99 -4.91
CA GLY A 87 -8.29 3.02 -5.21
C GLY A 87 -9.56 2.47 -5.85
N LEU A 88 -9.41 1.55 -6.82
CA LEU A 88 -10.55 0.87 -7.42
C LEU A 88 -11.33 0.03 -6.40
N SER A 89 -10.64 -0.66 -5.50
CA SER A 89 -11.29 -1.43 -4.42
C SER A 89 -12.10 -0.55 -3.47
N ILE A 90 -11.62 0.68 -3.24
CA ILE A 90 -12.32 1.69 -2.43
C ILE A 90 -13.60 2.16 -3.15
N LEU A 91 -13.47 2.49 -4.44
CA LEU A 91 -14.60 2.97 -5.27
C LEU A 91 -15.67 1.90 -5.48
N ALA A 92 -15.25 0.63 -5.63
CA ALA A 92 -16.17 -0.51 -5.77
C ALA A 92 -17.12 -0.66 -4.57
N GLY A 93 -16.92 0.12 -3.52
CA GLY A 93 -17.71 0.08 -2.31
C GLY A 93 -17.59 -1.30 -1.66
N ALA A 94 -17.26 -1.40 -0.40
CA ALA A 94 -17.57 -2.64 0.28
C ALA A 94 -19.10 -2.81 0.17
N ALA A 95 -19.55 -3.77 -0.63
CA ALA A 95 -20.81 -4.40 -0.32
C ALA A 95 -20.80 -4.65 1.19
N ARG A 96 -21.90 -4.39 1.90
CA ARG A 96 -22.02 -4.57 3.35
C ARG A 96 -21.82 -6.03 3.80
N ASP A 97 -21.62 -6.95 2.88
CA ASP A 97 -21.15 -8.30 3.14
C ASP A 97 -19.68 -8.22 3.56
N LYS A 98 -19.38 -8.86 4.69
CA LYS A 98 -18.02 -8.94 5.23
C LYS A 98 -17.09 -9.45 4.13
N PHE A 99 -16.40 -8.54 3.45
CA PHE A 99 -15.32 -8.89 2.55
C PHE A 99 -14.29 -9.68 3.37
N VAL A 100 -14.26 -10.98 3.18
CA VAL A 100 -13.19 -11.82 3.71
C VAL A 100 -12.09 -11.75 2.65
N PRO A 101 -11.00 -11.01 2.88
CA PRO A 101 -9.92 -10.94 1.92
C PRO A 101 -9.33 -12.35 1.78
N THR A 102 -9.20 -12.85 0.58
CA THR A 102 -8.34 -14.01 0.28
C THR A 102 -6.85 -13.67 0.49
N THR A 103 -6.59 -12.45 0.91
CA THR A 103 -5.27 -11.92 1.25
C THR A 103 -4.76 -12.54 2.54
N PRO A 104 -3.51 -13.02 2.57
CA PRO A 104 -2.91 -13.55 3.79
C PRO A 104 -3.04 -12.57 4.96
N SER A 105 -3.43 -13.07 6.14
CA SER A 105 -3.65 -12.27 7.34
C SER A 105 -2.47 -11.36 7.70
N ARG A 106 -1.23 -11.81 7.41
CA ARG A 106 -0.01 -11.01 7.59
C ARG A 106 0.00 -9.70 6.79
N LEU A 107 -0.59 -9.68 5.56
CA LEU A 107 -0.69 -8.47 4.73
C LEU A 107 -1.79 -7.54 5.24
N CYS A 108 -2.86 -8.09 5.82
CA CYS A 108 -3.89 -7.29 6.48
C CYS A 108 -3.35 -6.67 7.78
N ALA A 109 -2.50 -7.38 8.51
CA ALA A 109 -1.92 -6.90 9.77
C ALA A 109 -0.96 -5.74 9.56
N ALA A 110 0.09 -5.94 8.75
CA ALA A 110 1.04 -4.88 8.41
C ALA A 110 1.70 -5.12 7.07
N ARG A 111 1.81 -4.09 6.26
CA ARG A 111 2.44 -4.10 4.94
C ARG A 111 3.00 -2.74 4.55
N THR A 112 3.79 -2.71 3.50
CA THR A 112 4.13 -1.45 2.85
C THR A 112 3.02 -1.04 1.87
N CYS A 113 2.61 0.22 1.94
CA CYS A 113 1.80 0.92 0.96
C CYS A 113 2.68 1.98 0.32
N TYR A 114 3.15 1.74 -0.91
CA TYR A 114 4.17 2.57 -1.53
C TYR A 114 5.46 2.60 -0.68
N ASP A 115 5.66 3.64 0.14
CA ASP A 115 6.86 3.84 0.96
C ASP A 115 6.55 4.06 2.45
N HIS A 116 5.33 3.83 2.87
CA HIS A 116 4.88 3.96 4.24
C HIS A 116 4.12 2.71 4.70
N MET A 117 3.87 2.59 5.99
CA MET A 117 3.22 1.42 6.57
C MET A 117 1.70 1.50 6.42
N ALA A 118 1.07 0.37 6.10
CA ALA A 118 -0.37 0.15 5.97
C ALA A 118 -0.80 -1.12 6.72
N GLY A 119 -2.10 -1.42 6.72
CA GLY A 119 -2.72 -2.51 7.45
C GLY A 119 -3.25 -2.08 8.81
N SER A 120 -3.81 -3.02 9.55
CA SER A 120 -4.50 -2.73 10.83
C SER A 120 -3.59 -2.01 11.83
N VAL A 121 -2.30 -2.35 11.87
CA VAL A 121 -1.32 -1.69 12.76
C VAL A 121 -1.12 -0.23 12.39
N ALA A 122 -1.00 0.08 11.10
CA ALA A 122 -0.82 1.46 10.65
C ALA A 122 -2.08 2.31 10.86
N VAL A 123 -3.26 1.73 10.68
CA VAL A 123 -4.54 2.37 10.99
C VAL A 123 -4.64 2.65 12.49
N ALA A 124 -4.29 1.68 13.33
CA ALA A 124 -4.29 1.86 14.79
C ALA A 124 -3.31 2.98 15.24
N LEU A 125 -2.12 3.06 14.62
CA LEU A 125 -1.17 4.16 14.86
C LEU A 125 -1.75 5.51 14.45
N HIS A 126 -2.37 5.61 13.29
CA HIS A 126 -3.03 6.82 12.83
C HIS A 126 -4.11 7.29 13.80
N ASP A 127 -5.00 6.38 14.22
CA ASP A 127 -6.05 6.70 15.17
C ASP A 127 -5.47 7.17 16.50
N ARG A 128 -4.40 6.52 16.95
CA ARG A 128 -3.73 6.93 18.17
C ARG A 128 -3.10 8.30 18.05
N PHE A 129 -2.47 8.64 16.93
CA PHE A 129 -1.93 9.98 16.70
C PHE A 129 -3.03 11.05 16.69
N LYS A 130 -4.20 10.74 16.14
CA LYS A 130 -5.36 11.61 16.21
C LYS A 130 -5.89 11.76 17.64
N ALA A 131 -6.04 10.66 18.38
CA ALA A 131 -6.52 10.67 19.76
C ALA A 131 -5.57 11.43 20.70
N LEU A 132 -4.26 11.41 20.43
CA LEU A 132 -3.25 12.18 21.16
C LEU A 132 -3.15 13.65 20.70
N GLY A 133 -3.95 14.07 19.71
CA GLY A 133 -3.92 15.42 19.16
C GLY A 133 -2.59 15.75 18.46
N TRP A 134 -1.88 14.76 17.91
CA TRP A 134 -0.63 14.98 17.20
C TRP A 134 -0.82 15.42 15.75
N LEU A 135 -1.95 15.02 15.15
CA LEU A 135 -2.32 15.37 13.78
C LEU A 135 -3.49 16.35 13.78
N SER A 136 -3.37 17.43 13.03
CA SER A 136 -4.46 18.36 12.70
C SER A 136 -4.76 18.29 11.20
N THR A 137 -6.01 18.50 10.82
CA THR A 137 -6.38 18.74 9.42
C THR A 137 -6.09 20.19 9.08
N GLY A 138 -5.33 20.44 8.02
CA GLY A 138 -5.04 21.80 7.56
C GLY A 138 -6.33 22.57 7.26
N SER A 139 -6.42 23.79 7.73
CA SER A 139 -7.54 24.69 7.46
C SER A 139 -7.59 25.01 5.96
N GLY A 140 -8.69 24.62 5.30
CA GLY A 140 -8.96 24.94 3.89
C GLY A 140 -8.54 23.90 2.86
N SER A 141 -8.01 22.74 3.26
CA SER A 141 -7.63 21.67 2.33
C SER A 141 -8.75 20.64 2.20
N THR A 142 -9.37 20.56 1.01
CA THR A 142 -10.27 19.46 0.59
C THR A 142 -9.53 18.13 0.44
N ASP A 143 -8.24 18.08 0.78
CA ASP A 143 -7.28 17.14 0.20
C ASP A 143 -6.64 16.22 1.24
N HIS A 144 -7.34 15.85 2.31
CA HIS A 144 -6.87 14.86 3.30
C HIS A 144 -5.44 15.09 3.84
N ALA A 145 -4.93 16.33 3.77
CA ALA A 145 -3.61 16.68 4.28
C ALA A 145 -3.62 16.82 5.80
N TYR A 146 -2.55 16.35 6.41
CA TYR A 146 -2.30 16.52 7.86
C TYR A 146 -1.12 17.45 8.10
N GLU A 147 -1.22 18.20 9.19
CA GLU A 147 -0.13 18.91 9.82
C GLU A 147 0.12 18.34 11.21
N LEU A 148 1.37 18.42 11.68
CA LEU A 148 1.70 18.10 13.07
C LEU A 148 1.36 19.30 13.95
N THR A 149 0.65 19.02 15.02
CA THR A 149 0.50 20.00 16.12
C THR A 149 1.86 20.21 16.82
N PRO A 150 2.03 21.26 17.65
CA PRO A 150 3.23 21.40 18.48
C PRO A 150 3.51 20.18 19.37
N ALA A 151 2.45 19.52 19.89
CA ALA A 151 2.57 18.28 20.64
C ALA A 151 3.05 17.12 19.76
N GLY A 152 2.46 16.96 18.58
CA GLY A 152 2.87 15.96 17.60
C GLY A 152 4.30 16.15 17.13
N THR A 153 4.71 17.42 16.88
CA THR A 153 6.08 17.74 16.48
C THR A 153 7.08 17.26 17.53
N ARG A 154 6.88 17.62 18.81
CA ARG A 154 7.76 17.17 19.91
C ARG A 154 7.76 15.65 20.04
N ALA A 155 6.60 15.02 19.94
CA ALA A 155 6.48 13.58 20.07
C ALA A 155 7.19 12.84 18.93
N ILE A 156 7.03 13.25 17.68
CA ILE A 156 7.70 12.62 16.53
C ILE A 156 9.22 12.85 16.59
N GLN A 157 9.66 14.05 16.99
CA GLN A 157 11.10 14.33 17.21
C GLN A 157 11.70 13.47 18.34
N SER A 158 10.95 13.22 19.42
CA SER A 158 11.40 12.35 20.52
C SER A 158 11.54 10.88 20.11
N LEU A 159 10.94 10.46 19.00
CA LEU A 159 11.17 9.15 18.39
C LEU A 159 12.50 9.08 17.61
N GLY A 160 13.16 10.22 17.39
CA GLY A 160 14.39 10.32 16.60
C GLY A 160 14.18 10.65 15.13
N ILE A 161 12.99 11.15 14.75
CA ILE A 161 12.70 11.57 13.36
C ILE A 161 13.08 13.06 13.23
N ASP A 162 14.02 13.35 12.33
CA ASP A 162 14.26 14.71 11.85
C ASP A 162 13.11 15.12 10.91
N LEU A 163 12.35 16.13 11.29
CA LEU A 163 11.20 16.62 10.54
C LEU A 163 11.58 17.58 9.40
N GLU A 164 12.78 18.15 9.42
CA GLU A 164 13.24 19.06 8.38
C GLU A 164 13.41 18.34 7.03
N ALA A 165 14.01 17.15 7.04
CA ALA A 165 14.21 16.36 5.84
C ALA A 165 12.90 16.00 5.12
N PRO A 166 11.87 15.42 5.79
CA PRO A 166 10.56 15.18 5.18
C PRO A 166 9.85 16.44 4.67
N ARG A 167 10.00 17.60 5.35
CA ARG A 167 9.36 18.87 4.95
C ARG A 167 9.97 19.48 3.68
N ARG A 168 11.25 19.21 3.41
CA ARG A 168 11.95 19.70 2.20
C ARG A 168 11.60 18.93 0.92
N LEU A 169 10.93 17.80 1.03
CA LEU A 169 10.56 16.99 -0.13
C LEU A 169 9.47 17.67 -0.96
N ARG A 170 9.54 17.53 -2.30
CA ARG A 170 8.53 18.03 -3.25
C ARG A 170 7.23 17.21 -3.25
N ARG A 171 6.84 16.67 -2.10
CA ARG A 171 5.62 15.87 -1.94
C ARG A 171 4.89 16.26 -0.66
N ARG A 172 3.67 15.80 -0.50
CA ARG A 172 2.89 16.05 0.73
C ARG A 172 3.66 15.61 1.95
N PHE A 173 3.71 16.48 2.96
CA PHE A 173 4.37 16.16 4.21
C PHE A 173 3.67 15.01 4.94
N ALA A 174 2.37 15.11 5.16
CA ALA A 174 1.55 14.05 5.74
C ALA A 174 0.14 14.09 5.14
N CYS A 175 -0.47 12.93 4.96
CA CYS A 175 -1.83 12.81 4.44
C CYS A 175 -2.52 11.55 4.95
N ALA A 176 -3.88 11.58 4.89
CA ALA A 176 -4.70 10.39 5.06
C ALA A 176 -4.57 9.51 3.81
N CYS A 177 -3.94 8.36 3.93
CA CYS A 177 -3.94 7.34 2.91
C CYS A 177 -4.95 6.26 3.33
N LEU A 178 -5.97 6.01 2.50
CA LEU A 178 -7.02 5.07 2.86
C LEU A 178 -6.54 3.63 2.73
N ASP A 179 -6.62 2.88 3.81
CA ASP A 179 -6.27 1.46 3.82
C ASP A 179 -7.35 0.64 3.12
N TRP A 180 -6.95 -0.20 2.15
CA TRP A 180 -7.91 -1.00 1.39
C TRP A 180 -8.51 -2.14 2.21
N SER A 181 -7.79 -2.70 3.19
CA SER A 181 -8.28 -3.80 4.02
C SER A 181 -9.12 -3.31 5.20
N GLU A 182 -8.71 -2.20 5.81
CA GLU A 182 -9.35 -1.65 7.00
C GLU A 182 -10.46 -0.63 6.67
N ARG A 183 -10.48 -0.10 5.45
CA ARG A 183 -11.37 0.98 5.00
C ARG A 183 -11.29 2.25 5.88
N ARG A 184 -10.13 2.46 6.47
CA ARG A 184 -9.80 3.55 7.40
C ARG A 184 -8.44 4.15 7.03
N PRO A 185 -8.19 5.42 7.33
CA PRO A 185 -6.95 6.06 6.95
C PRO A 185 -5.76 5.58 7.80
N HIS A 186 -4.59 5.58 7.19
CA HIS A 186 -3.28 5.51 7.84
C HIS A 186 -2.41 6.70 7.39
N VAL A 187 -1.29 6.94 8.06
CA VAL A 187 -0.43 8.09 7.79
C VAL A 187 0.41 7.84 6.56
N GLY A 188 0.13 8.57 5.49
CA GLY A 188 0.91 8.62 4.27
C GLY A 188 1.80 9.87 4.18
N GLY A 189 2.39 10.09 3.00
CA GLY A 189 3.28 11.20 2.73
C GLY A 189 4.70 11.03 3.27
N ALA A 190 5.46 12.12 3.32
CA ALA A 190 6.86 12.09 3.76
C ALA A 190 7.00 11.67 5.23
N LEU A 191 6.04 12.04 6.08
CA LEU A 191 5.97 11.62 7.48
C LEU A 191 5.74 10.11 7.60
N GLY A 192 4.80 9.55 6.83
CA GLY A 192 4.56 8.10 6.80
C GLY A 192 5.80 7.30 6.40
N ALA A 193 6.53 7.79 5.39
CA ALA A 193 7.80 7.19 4.98
C ALA A 193 8.88 7.28 6.06
N ALA A 194 8.99 8.41 6.76
CA ALA A 194 9.94 8.58 7.85
C ALA A 194 9.62 7.64 9.02
N LEU A 195 8.34 7.44 9.34
CA LEU A 195 7.88 6.49 10.36
C LEU A 195 8.23 5.05 9.99
N LEU A 196 8.00 4.63 8.75
CA LEU A 196 8.39 3.29 8.30
C LEU A 196 9.90 3.10 8.35
N LYS A 197 10.66 4.09 7.87
CA LYS A 197 12.14 4.06 7.93
C LYS A 197 12.62 3.89 9.37
N LEU A 198 12.08 4.65 10.31
CA LEU A 198 12.39 4.51 11.74
C LEU A 198 12.06 3.10 12.24
N ALA A 199 10.86 2.60 11.95
CA ALA A 199 10.42 1.28 12.42
C ALA A 199 11.33 0.15 11.90
N LEU A 200 11.81 0.24 10.66
CA LEU A 200 12.78 -0.69 10.10
C LEU A 200 14.17 -0.55 10.77
N GLN A 201 14.68 0.68 10.92
CA GLN A 201 15.97 0.94 11.54
C GLN A 201 16.01 0.49 13.00
N GLN A 202 14.93 0.72 13.74
CA GLN A 202 14.80 0.31 15.14
C GLN A 202 14.41 -1.16 15.29
N LYS A 203 14.27 -1.88 14.19
CA LYS A 203 13.82 -3.28 14.16
C LYS A 203 12.49 -3.50 14.88
N TRP A 204 11.57 -2.53 14.81
CA TRP A 204 10.19 -2.69 15.25
C TRP A 204 9.41 -3.57 14.28
N VAL A 205 9.73 -3.42 13.00
CA VAL A 205 9.23 -4.26 11.92
C VAL A 205 10.40 -4.80 11.09
N THR A 206 10.18 -5.96 10.48
CA THR A 206 11.07 -6.49 9.44
C THR A 206 10.27 -6.66 8.16
N GLN A 207 10.94 -6.48 7.03
CA GLN A 207 10.36 -6.66 5.71
C GLN A 207 11.02 -7.86 5.04
N ASP A 208 10.20 -8.76 4.51
CA ASP A 208 10.67 -9.82 3.62
C ASP A 208 10.94 -9.20 2.24
N LEU A 209 12.11 -9.50 1.66
CA LEU A 209 12.52 -8.94 0.37
C LEU A 209 11.57 -9.34 -0.78
N ASP A 210 10.90 -10.48 -0.65
CA ASP A 210 10.04 -11.05 -1.68
C ASP A 210 8.56 -10.65 -1.53
N CYS A 211 8.21 -9.88 -0.51
CA CYS A 211 6.82 -9.49 -0.30
C CYS A 211 6.68 -8.14 0.40
N ARG A 212 5.48 -7.54 0.26
CA ARG A 212 5.17 -6.26 0.93
C ARG A 212 4.79 -6.42 2.41
N ALA A 213 4.66 -7.63 2.93
CA ALA A 213 4.30 -7.85 4.31
C ALA A 213 5.40 -7.34 5.24
N LEU A 214 4.97 -6.74 6.34
CA LEU A 214 5.83 -6.34 7.45
C LEU A 214 5.54 -7.27 8.63
N ALA A 215 6.58 -7.88 9.18
CA ALA A 215 6.46 -8.66 10.40
C ALA A 215 6.77 -7.78 11.61
N ILE A 216 5.80 -7.67 12.54
CA ILE A 216 6.00 -6.95 13.80
C ILE A 216 6.87 -7.80 14.71
N THR A 217 8.04 -7.30 15.10
CA THR A 217 8.95 -8.02 15.99
C THR A 217 8.47 -7.95 17.44
N SER A 218 9.03 -8.79 18.32
CA SER A 218 8.76 -8.72 19.76
C SER A 218 9.17 -7.36 20.34
N ARG A 219 10.28 -6.78 19.83
CA ARG A 219 10.70 -5.42 20.17
C ARG A 219 9.67 -4.39 19.70
N GLY A 220 9.19 -4.53 18.46
CA GLY A 220 8.17 -3.64 17.90
C GLY A 220 6.88 -3.65 18.71
N ARG A 221 6.38 -4.81 19.08
CA ARG A 221 5.21 -4.93 19.96
C ARG A 221 5.40 -4.18 21.28
N ARG A 222 6.52 -4.41 21.96
CA ARG A 222 6.84 -3.73 23.22
C ARG A 222 6.93 -2.21 23.06
N GLU A 223 7.64 -1.73 22.03
CA GLU A 223 7.79 -0.27 21.79
C GLU A 223 6.46 0.38 21.41
N MET A 224 5.64 -0.27 20.60
CA MET A 224 4.31 0.22 20.25
C MET A 224 3.38 0.27 21.45
N GLN A 225 3.47 -0.72 22.36
CA GLN A 225 2.73 -0.70 23.61
C GLN A 225 3.18 0.46 24.52
N ILE A 226 4.49 0.60 24.74
CA ILE A 226 5.03 1.62 25.66
C ILE A 226 4.77 3.04 25.12
N ARG A 227 5.04 3.29 23.84
CA ARG A 227 4.99 4.63 23.24
C ARG A 227 3.61 5.08 22.82
N PHE A 228 2.80 4.13 22.36
CA PHE A 228 1.50 4.44 21.77
C PHE A 228 0.33 3.73 22.46
N GLY A 229 0.56 2.83 23.39
CA GLY A 229 -0.49 2.02 24.04
C GLY A 229 -1.15 1.02 23.09
N LEU A 230 -0.45 0.58 22.04
CA LEU A 230 -0.96 -0.34 21.04
C LEU A 230 -0.45 -1.76 21.25
N ASN A 231 -1.36 -2.74 21.14
CA ASN A 231 -1.08 -4.19 21.11
C ASN A 231 -1.32 -4.72 19.70
N PRO A 232 -0.32 -4.63 18.81
CA PRO A 232 -0.43 -5.08 17.42
C PRO A 232 -0.29 -6.61 17.27
#